data_7bd2ef2cbf0321f244dbba0bb267c408
#
_entry.id   7bd2ef2cbf0321f244dbba0bb267c408
#
_cell.length_a   1.000
_cell.length_b   1.000
_cell.length_c   1.000
_cell.angle_alpha   90.00
_cell.angle_beta   90.00
_cell.angle_gamma   90.00
#
_symmetry.space_group_name_H-M   'P 1'
#
loop_
_entity.id
_entity.type
_entity.pdbx_description
1 polymer ?
#
loop_
_entity_poly.entity_id
_entity_poly.type
_entity_poly.pdbx_seq_one_letter_code
_entity_poly.pdbx_strand_id
1 'polypeptide(L)'
;ASGAYNSANSSTWSTTSDVRIKKNIIHATLGLDALNEIQVRQFEYRENDEIEDELEKDLPTGKVVTGVIAQEIENVLPETITVRDNGLLTVKTDAVLWTAVKAIQELSDKVDELTEKLNNCNCE
;
A
#
# COMPACT_ATOMS: atom_id res chain seq x y z
N ALA A 1 12.85 6.91 -20.17
CA ALA A 1 12.94 6.79 -18.71
C ALA A 1 13.17 5.33 -18.33
N SER A 2 14.21 5.07 -17.57
CA SER A 2 14.48 3.75 -17.04
C SER A 2 13.77 3.61 -15.70
N GLY A 3 12.97 2.58 -15.56
CA GLY A 3 12.42 2.20 -14.26
C GLY A 3 13.53 1.73 -13.32
N ALA A 4 13.26 1.75 -12.02
CA ALA A 4 14.16 1.14 -11.06
C ALA A 4 14.20 -0.37 -11.30
N TYR A 5 15.39 -0.90 -11.44
CA TYR A 5 15.58 -2.35 -11.58
C TYR A 5 16.79 -2.80 -10.75
N ASN A 6 16.77 -4.04 -10.34
CA ASN A 6 17.87 -4.63 -9.62
C ASN A 6 18.80 -5.35 -10.64
N SER A 7 20.00 -4.82 -10.84
CA SER A 7 20.95 -5.34 -11.83
C SER A 7 21.43 -6.77 -11.53
N ALA A 8 21.24 -7.25 -10.30
CA ALA A 8 21.52 -8.64 -9.94
C ALA A 8 20.43 -9.61 -10.44
N ASN A 9 19.43 -9.09 -11.17
CA ASN A 9 18.31 -9.85 -11.67
C ASN A 9 17.55 -10.61 -10.56
N SER A 10 17.41 -9.93 -9.43
CA SER A 10 16.71 -10.43 -8.24
C SER A 10 15.59 -9.48 -7.87
N SER A 11 14.47 -10.00 -7.41
CA SER A 11 13.36 -9.20 -6.87
C SER A 11 13.52 -8.90 -5.37
N THR A 12 14.64 -9.32 -4.78
CA THR A 12 14.86 -9.17 -3.34
C THR A 12 15.40 -7.79 -3.00
N TRP A 13 14.64 -7.06 -2.21
CA TRP A 13 15.03 -5.78 -1.61
C TRP A 13 15.00 -5.96 -0.10
N SER A 14 16.02 -5.48 0.59
CA SER A 14 16.09 -5.59 2.04
C SER A 14 16.31 -4.24 2.69
N THR A 15 15.71 -4.07 3.85
CA THR A 15 15.87 -2.87 4.68
C THR A 15 16.32 -3.30 6.07
N THR A 16 17.29 -2.59 6.63
CA THR A 16 17.77 -2.87 7.99
C THR A 16 16.63 -2.67 8.99
N SER A 17 16.33 -3.70 9.77
CA SER A 17 15.20 -3.70 10.70
C SER A 17 15.54 -4.32 12.06
N ASP A 18 16.79 -4.16 12.47
CA ASP A 18 17.30 -4.68 13.74
C ASP A 18 16.73 -3.89 14.93
N VAL A 19 16.34 -4.60 16.00
CA VAL A 19 15.77 -3.97 17.19
C VAL A 19 16.74 -2.95 17.83
N ARG A 20 18.04 -3.13 17.66
CA ARG A 20 19.06 -2.25 18.24
C ARG A 20 19.05 -0.84 17.69
N ILE A 21 18.45 -0.61 16.52
CA ILE A 21 18.33 0.71 15.91
C ILE A 21 16.92 1.29 16.03
N LYS A 22 16.03 0.64 16.78
CA LYS A 22 14.64 1.05 16.94
C LYS A 22 14.32 1.33 18.41
N LYS A 23 13.38 2.25 18.63
CA LYS A 23 12.92 2.59 19.99
C LYS A 23 11.41 2.83 19.98
N ASN A 24 10.81 2.88 21.17
CA ASN A 24 9.38 3.16 21.36
C ASN A 24 8.49 2.22 20.54
N ILE A 25 8.84 0.93 20.56
CA ILE A 25 8.17 -0.09 19.75
C ILE A 25 6.80 -0.40 20.37
N ILE A 26 5.74 -0.18 19.60
CA ILE A 26 4.36 -0.46 19.99
C ILE A 26 3.65 -1.22 18.85
N HIS A 27 2.50 -1.80 19.16
CA HIS A 27 1.67 -2.41 18.14
C HIS A 27 1.11 -1.34 17.20
N ALA A 28 1.04 -1.67 15.91
CA ALA A 28 0.40 -0.80 14.92
C ALA A 28 -1.09 -0.67 15.22
N THR A 29 -1.64 0.52 15.00
CA THR A 29 -3.06 0.81 15.24
C THR A 29 -3.92 0.70 13.99
N LEU A 30 -3.33 0.84 12.81
CA LEU A 30 -4.02 0.75 11.53
C LEU A 30 -3.91 -0.66 10.97
N GLY A 31 -5.03 -1.24 10.58
CA GLY A 31 -5.11 -2.59 10.06
C GLY A 31 -6.31 -2.78 9.13
N LEU A 32 -7.22 -3.69 9.47
CA LEU A 32 -8.33 -4.10 8.61
C LEU A 32 -9.26 -2.94 8.21
N ASP A 33 -9.61 -2.07 9.15
CA ASP A 33 -10.50 -0.94 8.85
C ASP A 33 -9.87 0.02 7.85
N ALA A 34 -8.59 0.34 8.03
CA ALA A 34 -7.84 1.17 7.09
C ALA A 34 -7.74 0.50 5.71
N LEU A 35 -7.40 -0.78 5.70
CA LEU A 35 -7.27 -1.54 4.44
C LEU A 35 -8.57 -1.54 3.65
N ASN A 36 -9.72 -1.67 4.32
CA ASN A 36 -11.03 -1.68 3.69
C ASN A 36 -11.40 -0.35 3.05
N GLU A 37 -10.77 0.75 3.44
CA GLU A 37 -10.98 2.07 2.84
C GLU A 37 -10.11 2.33 1.62
N ILE A 38 -9.11 1.48 1.36
CA ILE A 38 -8.23 1.62 0.20
C ILE A 38 -9.01 1.27 -1.06
N GLN A 39 -8.95 2.18 -2.05
CA GLN A 39 -9.55 1.95 -3.36
C GLN A 39 -8.49 1.40 -4.32
N VAL A 40 -8.67 0.16 -4.75
CA VAL A 40 -7.83 -0.42 -5.80
C VAL A 40 -8.43 -0.08 -7.15
N ARG A 41 -7.67 0.59 -7.99
CA ARG A 41 -8.14 1.15 -9.26
C ARG A 41 -7.44 0.49 -10.43
N GLN A 42 -8.11 0.53 -11.56
CA GLN A 42 -7.48 0.31 -12.86
C GLN A 42 -7.43 1.65 -13.58
N PHE A 43 -6.31 1.96 -14.20
CA PHE A 43 -6.10 3.23 -14.87
C PHE A 43 -5.10 3.08 -16.02
N GLU A 44 -5.02 4.09 -16.86
CA GLU A 44 -3.98 4.25 -17.86
C GLU A 44 -3.21 5.53 -17.56
N TYR A 45 -1.92 5.53 -17.91
CA TYR A 45 -1.15 6.75 -17.84
C TYR A 45 -1.51 7.66 -19.04
N ARG A 46 -1.50 8.97 -18.79
CA ARG A 46 -1.78 9.97 -19.82
C ARG A 46 -0.62 10.03 -20.82
N GLU A 47 -0.97 10.37 -22.04
CA GLU A 47 0.04 10.70 -23.06
C GLU A 47 0.70 12.05 -22.72
N ASN A 48 1.90 12.31 -23.29
CA ASN A 48 2.65 13.51 -22.98
C ASN A 48 1.88 14.81 -23.24
N ASP A 49 1.05 14.84 -24.28
CA ASP A 49 0.25 16.02 -24.63
C ASP A 49 -0.94 16.26 -23.68
N GLU A 50 -1.26 15.29 -22.85
CA GLU A 50 -2.32 15.39 -21.84
C GLU A 50 -1.78 15.78 -20.46
N ILE A 51 -0.47 15.96 -20.33
CA ILE A 51 0.22 16.24 -19.07
C ILE A 51 0.83 17.64 -19.13
N GLU A 52 0.69 18.41 -18.05
CA GLU A 52 1.31 19.73 -17.92
C GLU A 52 2.84 19.65 -18.10
N ASP A 53 3.43 20.66 -18.72
CA ASP A 53 4.83 20.65 -19.13
C ASP A 53 5.85 20.43 -18.00
N GLU A 54 5.52 20.84 -16.78
CA GLU A 54 6.39 20.74 -15.61
C GLU A 54 6.33 19.39 -14.91
N LEU A 55 5.40 18.53 -15.30
CA LEU A 55 5.19 17.24 -14.66
C LEU A 55 5.96 16.11 -15.37
N GLU A 56 5.94 14.94 -14.77
CA GLU A 56 6.61 13.78 -15.30
C GLU A 56 5.99 13.31 -16.61
N LYS A 57 6.84 13.01 -17.58
CA LYS A 57 6.44 12.56 -18.93
C LYS A 57 7.08 11.21 -19.25
N ASP A 58 6.81 10.71 -20.44
CA ASP A 58 7.31 9.43 -20.94
C ASP A 58 6.90 8.25 -20.05
N LEU A 59 5.65 8.28 -19.60
CA LEU A 59 5.06 7.22 -18.80
C LEU A 59 4.69 6.01 -19.68
N PRO A 60 4.53 4.82 -19.08
CA PRO A 60 4.18 3.62 -19.84
C PRO A 60 2.71 3.64 -20.25
N THR A 61 2.39 4.36 -21.31
CA THR A 61 1.04 4.52 -21.86
C THR A 61 0.59 3.31 -22.67
N GLY A 62 -0.68 3.29 -23.06
CA GLY A 62 -1.24 2.29 -23.97
C GLY A 62 -1.59 0.97 -23.31
N LYS A 63 -1.60 0.90 -21.99
CA LYS A 63 -2.02 -0.31 -21.26
C LYS A 63 -2.74 0.05 -19.96
N VAL A 64 -3.66 -0.80 -19.56
CA VAL A 64 -4.36 -0.68 -18.28
C VAL A 64 -3.46 -1.23 -17.17
N VAL A 65 -3.33 -0.46 -16.10
CA VAL A 65 -2.52 -0.80 -14.92
C VAL A 65 -3.43 -0.86 -13.70
N THR A 66 -3.17 -1.79 -12.81
CA THR A 66 -3.87 -1.88 -11.52
C THR A 66 -3.00 -1.24 -10.44
N GLY A 67 -3.58 -0.38 -9.63
CA GLY A 67 -2.87 0.31 -8.57
C GLY A 67 -3.78 1.19 -7.74
N VAL A 68 -3.21 2.22 -7.17
CA VAL A 68 -3.92 3.16 -6.28
C VAL A 68 -3.69 4.59 -6.76
N ILE A 69 -4.55 5.49 -6.32
CA ILE A 69 -4.41 6.93 -6.54
C ILE A 69 -3.89 7.55 -5.25
N ALA A 70 -2.78 8.28 -5.33
CA ALA A 70 -2.12 8.83 -4.16
C ALA A 70 -3.04 9.71 -3.32
N GLN A 71 -3.89 10.53 -3.95
CA GLN A 71 -4.83 11.39 -3.25
C GLN A 71 -5.89 10.59 -2.46
N GLU A 72 -6.27 9.42 -2.96
CA GLU A 72 -7.20 8.53 -2.24
C GLU A 72 -6.51 7.85 -1.06
N ILE A 73 -5.27 7.43 -1.24
CA ILE A 73 -4.47 6.82 -0.15
C ILE A 73 -4.16 7.84 0.94
N GLU A 74 -3.92 9.08 0.59
CA GLU A 74 -3.63 10.15 1.56
C GLU A 74 -4.71 10.27 2.63
N ASN A 75 -5.96 10.02 2.29
CA ASN A 75 -7.08 10.07 3.22
C ASN A 75 -7.08 8.91 4.22
N VAL A 76 -6.42 7.81 3.90
CA VAL A 76 -6.44 6.58 4.70
C VAL A 76 -5.12 6.39 5.44
N LEU A 77 -4.01 6.54 4.72
CA LEU A 77 -2.64 6.29 5.21
C LEU A 77 -1.74 7.48 4.81
N PRO A 78 -1.94 8.66 5.42
CA PRO A 78 -1.20 9.87 5.00
C PRO A 78 0.31 9.74 5.13
N GLU A 79 0.82 8.94 6.07
CA GLU A 79 2.26 8.72 6.25
C GLU A 79 2.91 7.94 5.09
N THR A 80 2.12 7.35 4.20
CA THR A 80 2.65 6.65 3.02
C THR A 80 2.90 7.60 1.85
N ILE A 81 2.46 8.84 1.95
CA ILE A 81 2.52 9.81 0.86
C ILE A 81 3.80 10.64 0.96
N THR A 82 4.47 10.81 -0.15
CA THR A 82 5.59 11.75 -0.31
C THR A 82 5.28 12.69 -1.46
N VAL A 83 5.60 13.97 -1.27
CA VAL A 83 5.44 15.00 -2.31
C VAL A 83 6.78 15.20 -3.00
N ARG A 84 6.81 15.10 -4.32
CA ARG A 84 8.00 15.37 -5.12
C ARG A 84 8.17 16.88 -5.35
N ASP A 85 9.36 17.28 -5.81
CA ASP A 85 9.69 18.68 -6.08
C ASP A 85 8.72 19.35 -7.05
N ASN A 86 8.18 18.59 -8.01
CA ASN A 86 7.20 19.09 -8.98
C ASN A 86 5.75 19.06 -8.47
N GLY A 87 5.53 18.71 -7.21
CA GLY A 87 4.21 18.64 -6.58
C GLY A 87 3.47 17.32 -6.78
N LEU A 88 3.97 16.40 -7.58
CA LEU A 88 3.36 15.09 -7.75
C LEU A 88 3.49 14.25 -6.47
N LEU A 89 2.46 13.52 -6.15
CA LEU A 89 2.42 12.63 -5.00
C LEU A 89 2.93 11.24 -5.36
N THR A 90 3.66 10.63 -4.44
CA THR A 90 4.09 9.23 -4.53
C THR A 90 3.61 8.45 -3.32
N VAL A 91 3.45 7.14 -3.49
CA VAL A 91 3.00 6.25 -2.43
C VAL A 91 4.14 5.29 -2.05
N LYS A 92 4.44 5.20 -0.76
CA LYS A 92 5.37 4.22 -0.21
C LYS A 92 4.61 2.92 0.02
N THR A 93 4.90 1.90 -0.77
CA THR A 93 4.17 0.63 -0.72
C THR A 93 4.46 -0.22 0.51
N ASP A 94 5.62 -0.05 1.14
CA ASP A 94 6.03 -0.87 2.30
C ASP A 94 5.05 -0.76 3.46
N ALA A 95 4.64 0.46 3.82
CA ALA A 95 3.68 0.67 4.90
C ALA A 95 2.31 0.08 4.56
N VAL A 96 1.90 0.11 3.29
CA VAL A 96 0.67 -0.54 2.84
C VAL A 96 0.78 -2.06 3.01
N LEU A 97 1.92 -2.64 2.66
CA LEU A 97 2.16 -4.08 2.84
C LEU A 97 2.03 -4.50 4.31
N TRP A 98 2.68 -3.78 5.22
CA TRP A 98 2.63 -4.11 6.65
C TRP A 98 1.24 -3.86 7.25
N THR A 99 0.51 -2.84 6.77
CA THR A 99 -0.90 -2.64 7.12
C THR A 99 -1.75 -3.82 6.65
N ALA A 100 -1.47 -4.35 5.47
CA ALA A 100 -2.15 -5.55 4.96
C ALA A 100 -1.88 -6.78 5.83
N VAL A 101 -0.63 -6.97 6.29
CA VAL A 101 -0.29 -8.06 7.22
C VAL A 101 -1.10 -7.93 8.52
N LYS A 102 -1.14 -6.73 9.10
CA LYS A 102 -1.94 -6.46 10.29
C LYS A 102 -3.43 -6.74 10.05
N ALA A 103 -3.96 -6.30 8.91
CA ALA A 103 -5.35 -6.53 8.52
C ALA A 103 -5.69 -8.01 8.39
N ILE A 104 -4.79 -8.81 7.83
CA ILE A 104 -4.97 -10.25 7.70
C ILE A 104 -5.02 -10.91 9.08
N GLN A 105 -4.15 -10.49 10.00
CA GLN A 105 -4.15 -11.00 11.37
C GLN A 105 -5.46 -10.67 12.09
N GLU A 106 -5.95 -9.44 11.96
CA GLU A 106 -7.23 -9.03 12.53
C GLU A 106 -8.41 -9.80 11.91
N LEU A 107 -8.36 -10.02 10.60
CA LEU A 107 -9.39 -10.81 9.91
C LEU A 107 -9.37 -12.26 10.38
N SER A 108 -8.20 -12.85 10.54
CA SER A 108 -8.04 -14.21 11.09
C SER A 108 -8.66 -14.32 12.48
N ASP A 109 -8.42 -13.34 13.35
CA ASP A 109 -9.00 -13.30 14.70
C ASP A 109 -10.53 -13.20 14.63
N LYS A 110 -11.07 -12.41 13.71
CA LYS A 110 -12.52 -12.28 13.51
C LYS A 110 -13.14 -13.60 13.02
N VAL A 111 -12.45 -14.31 12.14
CA VAL A 111 -12.90 -15.63 11.66
C VAL A 111 -12.94 -16.63 12.81
N ASP A 112 -11.90 -16.66 13.63
CA ASP A 112 -11.84 -17.53 14.80
C ASP A 112 -12.96 -17.22 15.80
N GLU A 113 -13.21 -15.95 16.07
CA GLU A 113 -14.29 -15.48 16.93
C GLU A 113 -15.67 -15.90 16.40
N LEU A 114 -15.91 -15.71 15.10
CA LEU A 114 -17.16 -16.11 14.47
C LEU A 114 -17.34 -17.62 14.45
N THR A 115 -16.28 -18.38 14.25
CA THR A 115 -16.29 -19.84 14.29
C THR A 115 -16.67 -20.32 15.68
N GLU A 116 -16.11 -19.72 16.73
CA GLU A 116 -16.43 -20.03 18.12
C GLU A 116 -17.90 -19.74 18.43
N LYS A 117 -18.41 -18.57 18.01
CA LYS A 117 -19.82 -18.20 18.18
C LYS A 117 -20.75 -19.17 17.47
N LEU A 118 -20.40 -19.58 16.27
CA LEU A 118 -21.18 -20.54 15.48
C LEU A 118 -21.24 -21.90 16.18
N ASN A 119 -20.10 -22.39 16.71
CA ASN A 119 -20.04 -23.63 17.44
C ASN A 119 -20.89 -23.58 18.71
N ASN A 120 -20.90 -22.46 19.41
CA ASN A 120 -21.71 -22.27 20.61
C ASN A 120 -23.21 -22.16 20.29
N CYS A 121 -23.57 -21.63 19.11
CA CYS A 121 -24.98 -21.56 18.69
C CYS A 121 -25.56 -22.91 18.26
N ASN A 122 -24.70 -23.89 17.95
CA ASN A 122 -25.13 -25.24 17.57
C ASN A 122 -25.34 -26.16 18.75
N CYS A 123 -25.31 -25.66 19.97
CA CYS A 123 -25.58 -26.41 21.19
C CYS A 123 -27.08 -26.60 21.37
N GLU A 124 -27.59 -27.76 21.05
CA GLU A 124 -28.94 -28.15 21.36
C GLU A 124 -28.94 -29.25 22.43
#